data_4f6e0d437e60275c7881b1e736f6bd54
#
_entry.id   4f6e0d437e60275c7881b1e736f6bd54
#
_cell.length_a   1.000
_cell.length_b   1.000
_cell.length_c   1.000
_cell.angle_alpha   90.00
_cell.angle_beta   90.00
_cell.angle_gamma   90.00
#
_symmetry.space_group_name_H-M   'P 1'
#
loop_
_entity.id
_entity.type
_entity.pdbx_description
1 polymer ?
#
loop_
_entity_poly.entity_id
_entity_poly.type
_entity_poly.pdbx_seq_one_letter_code
_entity_poly.pdbx_strand_id
1 'polypeptide(L)'
;MYSWISQHPWWWRAIHATFAPMAWLALSLAIDPRWFLAAFILTLLVFRGALEGRIPLYTSNKATALALGKVIEDQHGVHFIDLGAGLGSVVSRLARLGPDLPSLRVTGIENAPMTWLIGRLRTLRQPNCDWRWGDLWHVDLSRFDVVYAFLSPSPMPELWSKVADEMRPGT
;
A
#
# COMPACT_ATOMS: atom_id res chain seq x y z
N MET A 1 24.87 -33.28 -2.63
CA MET A 1 24.23 -32.51 -1.55
C MET A 1 24.89 -31.14 -1.30
N TYR A 2 26.16 -30.93 -1.67
CA TYR A 2 26.88 -29.65 -1.46
C TYR A 2 26.58 -28.53 -2.51
N SER A 3 26.02 -28.85 -3.68
CA SER A 3 25.82 -27.86 -4.76
C SER A 3 24.63 -26.91 -4.51
N TRP A 4 23.71 -27.27 -3.64
CA TRP A 4 22.50 -26.49 -3.38
C TRP A 4 22.79 -25.24 -2.52
N ILE A 5 23.75 -25.34 -1.60
CA ILE A 5 24.12 -24.26 -0.66
C ILE A 5 24.91 -23.15 -1.34
N SER A 6 25.62 -23.46 -2.44
CA SER A 6 26.51 -22.50 -3.13
C SER A 6 25.79 -21.54 -4.08
N GLN A 7 24.54 -21.82 -4.46
CA GLN A 7 23.78 -21.00 -5.42
C GLN A 7 22.86 -19.98 -4.76
N HIS A 8 22.73 -19.98 -3.42
CA HIS A 8 21.84 -19.07 -2.73
C HIS A 8 22.58 -17.80 -2.26
N PRO A 9 21.92 -16.61 -2.30
CA PRO A 9 22.48 -15.39 -1.75
C PRO A 9 22.96 -15.56 -0.30
N TRP A 10 24.00 -14.87 0.10
CA TRP A 10 24.63 -14.99 1.43
C TRP A 10 23.64 -14.82 2.59
N TRP A 11 22.65 -13.96 2.45
CA TRP A 11 21.60 -13.70 3.45
C TRP A 11 20.72 -14.92 3.70
N TRP A 12 20.55 -15.80 2.69
CA TRP A 12 19.83 -17.05 2.84
C TRP A 12 20.55 -18.03 3.77
N ARG A 13 21.86 -18.03 3.71
CA ARG A 13 22.71 -18.81 4.65
C ARG A 13 22.57 -18.32 6.09
N ALA A 14 22.50 -16.99 6.28
CA ALA A 14 22.26 -16.38 7.59
C ALA A 14 20.89 -16.79 8.16
N ILE A 15 19.84 -16.76 7.36
CA ILE A 15 18.50 -17.22 7.76
C ILE A 15 18.55 -18.70 8.21
N HIS A 16 19.14 -19.58 7.42
CA HIS A 16 19.21 -21.01 7.79
C HIS A 16 20.07 -21.26 9.03
N ALA A 17 21.17 -20.53 9.20
CA ALA A 17 22.03 -20.68 10.36
C ALA A 17 21.39 -20.19 11.66
N THR A 18 20.56 -19.13 11.58
CA THR A 18 19.94 -18.52 12.75
C THR A 18 18.57 -19.14 13.08
N PHE A 19 17.90 -19.78 12.13
CA PHE A 19 16.55 -20.29 12.31
C PHE A 19 16.43 -21.30 13.47
N ALA A 20 17.28 -22.32 13.49
CA ALA A 20 17.22 -23.36 14.53
C ALA A 20 17.56 -22.81 15.94
N PRO A 21 18.62 -22.01 16.14
CA PRO A 21 18.90 -21.37 17.41
C PRO A 21 17.78 -20.42 17.87
N MET A 22 17.19 -19.65 16.95
CA MET A 22 16.09 -18.75 17.27
C MET A 22 14.81 -19.51 17.65
N ALA A 23 14.49 -20.57 16.92
CA ALA A 23 13.35 -21.45 17.26
C ALA A 23 13.54 -22.10 18.63
N TRP A 24 14.74 -22.62 18.92
CA TRP A 24 15.05 -23.19 20.24
C TRP A 24 14.94 -22.13 21.35
N LEU A 25 15.47 -20.94 21.14
CA LEU A 25 15.34 -19.82 22.08
C LEU A 25 13.89 -19.46 22.34
N ALA A 26 13.09 -19.32 21.27
CA ALA A 26 11.64 -19.00 21.37
C ALA A 26 10.88 -20.07 22.19
N LEU A 27 11.21 -21.36 22.00
CA LEU A 27 10.62 -22.44 22.77
C LEU A 27 11.09 -22.45 24.23
N SER A 28 12.35 -22.10 24.49
CA SER A 28 12.93 -22.05 25.85
C SER A 28 12.41 -20.88 26.69
N LEU A 29 12.01 -19.78 26.06
CA LEU A 29 11.42 -18.62 26.72
C LEU A 29 9.99 -18.85 27.25
N ALA A 30 9.41 -20.03 27.02
CA ALA A 30 8.05 -20.40 27.44
C ALA A 30 7.00 -19.31 27.11
N ILE A 31 7.15 -18.67 25.94
CA ILE A 31 6.21 -17.62 25.47
C ILE A 31 4.84 -18.28 25.27
N ASP A 32 3.80 -17.67 25.83
CA ASP A 32 2.43 -18.18 25.67
C ASP A 32 2.10 -18.32 24.18
N PRO A 33 1.64 -19.49 23.71
CA PRO A 33 1.28 -19.74 22.31
C PRO A 33 0.30 -18.74 21.70
N ARG A 34 -0.50 -18.06 22.53
CA ARG A 34 -1.44 -17.02 22.09
C ARG A 34 -0.74 -15.85 21.40
N TRP A 35 0.48 -15.53 21.77
CA TRP A 35 1.26 -14.46 21.11
C TRP A 35 1.67 -14.85 19.70
N PHE A 36 2.02 -16.11 19.47
CA PHE A 36 2.32 -16.58 18.11
C PHE A 36 1.06 -16.58 17.24
N LEU A 37 -0.09 -16.99 17.81
CA LEU A 37 -1.38 -16.89 17.11
C LEU A 37 -1.74 -15.43 16.80
N ALA A 38 -1.57 -14.52 17.75
CA ALA A 38 -1.83 -13.10 17.55
C ALA A 38 -0.92 -12.50 16.44
N ALA A 39 0.37 -12.83 16.45
CA ALA A 39 1.31 -12.41 15.42
C ALA A 39 0.94 -12.99 14.05
N PHE A 40 0.52 -14.25 13.99
CA PHE A 40 0.05 -14.89 12.76
C PHE A 40 -1.21 -14.20 12.20
N ILE A 41 -2.21 -13.98 13.05
CA ILE A 41 -3.44 -13.27 12.66
C ILE A 41 -3.11 -11.86 12.16
N LEU A 42 -2.26 -11.12 12.88
CA LEU A 42 -1.82 -9.79 12.47
C LEU A 42 -1.15 -9.82 11.10
N THR A 43 -0.28 -10.79 10.86
CA THR A 43 0.38 -10.99 9.57
C THR A 43 -0.66 -11.25 8.46
N LEU A 44 -1.64 -12.13 8.70
CA LEU A 44 -2.72 -12.38 7.74
C LEU A 44 -3.53 -11.11 7.43
N LEU A 45 -3.83 -10.30 8.44
CA LEU A 45 -4.59 -9.06 8.26
C LEU A 45 -3.81 -8.02 7.44
N VAL A 46 -2.49 -7.97 7.59
CA VAL A 46 -1.61 -7.08 6.80
C VAL A 46 -1.48 -7.57 5.35
N PHE A 47 -1.30 -8.87 5.17
CA PHE A 47 -1.01 -9.46 3.86
C PHE A 47 -2.24 -10.09 3.17
N ARG A 48 -3.44 -9.78 3.63
CA ARG A 48 -4.67 -10.32 3.05
C ARG A 48 -4.73 -10.16 1.52
N GLY A 49 -4.37 -8.99 1.00
CA GLY A 49 -4.34 -8.73 -0.43
C GLY A 49 -3.37 -9.62 -1.21
N ALA A 50 -2.25 -10.02 -0.59
CA ALA A 50 -1.30 -10.96 -1.20
C ALA A 50 -1.84 -12.40 -1.23
N LEU A 51 -2.65 -12.79 -0.23
CA LEU A 51 -3.31 -14.11 -0.21
C LEU A 51 -4.38 -14.24 -1.28
N GLU A 52 -5.06 -13.17 -1.63
CA GLU A 52 -6.01 -13.11 -2.74
C GLU A 52 -5.31 -13.08 -4.11
N GLY A 53 -3.97 -13.19 -4.14
CA GLY A 53 -3.15 -13.32 -5.35
C GLY A 53 -3.01 -12.05 -6.19
N ARG A 54 -3.51 -10.91 -5.70
CA ARG A 54 -3.63 -9.71 -6.51
C ARG A 54 -2.59 -8.63 -6.20
N ILE A 55 -2.28 -8.33 -4.93
CA ILE A 55 -1.48 -7.12 -4.62
C ILE A 55 -0.60 -7.32 -3.38
N PRO A 56 0.73 -7.54 -3.49
CA PRO A 56 1.66 -7.39 -2.39
C PRO A 56 1.71 -5.93 -1.89
N LEU A 57 2.04 -5.74 -0.62
CA LEU A 57 2.20 -4.41 -0.06
C LEU A 57 3.45 -3.72 -0.63
N TYR A 58 3.26 -2.80 -1.56
CA TYR A 58 4.28 -1.89 -2.04
C TYR A 58 4.15 -0.54 -1.35
N THR A 59 5.27 0.07 -0.98
CA THR A 59 5.27 1.40 -0.35
C THR A 59 5.90 2.42 -1.28
N SER A 60 5.13 3.42 -1.70
CA SER A 60 5.63 4.54 -2.48
C SER A 60 6.57 5.42 -1.63
N ASN A 61 7.66 5.87 -2.24
CA ASN A 61 8.65 6.68 -1.55
C ASN A 61 8.31 8.19 -1.55
N LYS A 62 9.15 8.98 -0.86
CA LYS A 62 8.99 10.45 -0.81
C LYS A 62 9.11 11.11 -2.18
N ALA A 63 9.98 10.62 -3.04
CA ALA A 63 10.21 11.18 -4.37
C ALA A 63 8.95 11.06 -5.25
N THR A 64 8.25 9.93 -5.19
CA THR A 64 6.97 9.73 -5.89
C THR A 64 5.93 10.77 -5.47
N ALA A 65 5.76 11.00 -4.17
CA ALA A 65 4.80 11.98 -3.69
C ALA A 65 5.15 13.41 -4.11
N LEU A 66 6.46 13.75 -4.17
CA LEU A 66 6.92 15.05 -4.67
C LEU A 66 6.70 15.21 -6.19
N ALA A 67 6.92 14.14 -6.96
CA ALA A 67 6.66 14.17 -8.40
C ALA A 67 5.17 14.35 -8.71
N LEU A 68 4.31 13.62 -7.99
CA LEU A 68 2.84 13.78 -8.08
C LEU A 68 2.40 15.18 -7.65
N GLY A 69 3.00 15.75 -6.59
CA GLY A 69 2.73 17.13 -6.17
C GLY A 69 2.95 18.13 -7.29
N LYS A 70 4.06 18.03 -8.02
CA LYS A 70 4.36 18.90 -9.18
C LYS A 70 3.32 18.78 -10.30
N VAL A 71 2.87 17.54 -10.60
CA VAL A 71 1.83 17.33 -11.62
C VAL A 71 0.51 17.99 -11.21
N ILE A 72 0.21 17.98 -9.91
CA ILE A 72 -1.02 18.55 -9.34
C ILE A 72 -0.95 20.09 -9.27
N GLU A 73 0.22 20.67 -8.93
CA GLU A 73 0.42 22.12 -8.80
C GLU A 73 0.09 22.88 -10.09
N ASP A 74 0.33 22.26 -11.24
CA ASP A 74 0.04 22.86 -12.56
C ASP A 74 -1.45 22.83 -12.92
N GLN A 75 -2.29 22.21 -12.11
CA GLN A 75 -3.72 22.04 -12.36
C GLN A 75 -4.57 22.71 -11.29
N HIS A 76 -5.73 23.25 -11.68
CA HIS A 76 -6.70 23.83 -10.76
C HIS A 76 -7.83 22.82 -10.45
N GLY A 77 -8.15 22.68 -9.17
CA GLY A 77 -9.30 21.88 -8.76
C GLY A 77 -9.15 20.37 -8.89
N VAL A 78 -7.99 19.83 -8.52
CA VAL A 78 -7.66 18.42 -8.72
C VAL A 78 -8.32 17.50 -7.71
N HIS A 79 -9.04 16.52 -8.21
CA HIS A 79 -9.50 15.34 -7.48
C HIS A 79 -8.54 14.16 -7.77
N PHE A 80 -7.67 13.90 -6.82
CA PHE A 80 -6.67 12.84 -6.88
C PHE A 80 -7.17 11.58 -6.17
N ILE A 81 -6.86 10.39 -6.72
CA ILE A 81 -7.08 9.12 -6.02
C ILE A 81 -5.84 8.22 -6.08
N ASP A 82 -5.55 7.54 -4.95
CA ASP A 82 -4.55 6.47 -4.82
C ASP A 82 -5.27 5.13 -4.66
N LEU A 83 -5.13 4.26 -5.67
CA LEU A 83 -5.76 2.93 -5.73
C LEU A 83 -4.86 1.89 -5.07
N GLY A 84 -5.34 1.30 -3.96
CA GLY A 84 -4.51 0.44 -3.12
C GLY A 84 -3.50 1.26 -2.34
N ALA A 85 -3.96 2.30 -1.66
CA ALA A 85 -3.15 3.33 -1.03
C ALA A 85 -2.25 2.82 0.12
N GLY A 86 -2.41 1.53 0.52
CA GLY A 86 -1.60 0.86 1.52
C GLY A 86 -1.59 1.60 2.85
N LEU A 87 -0.41 1.99 3.30
CA LEU A 87 -0.24 2.75 4.56
C LEU A 87 -0.55 4.25 4.42
N GLY A 88 -1.06 4.71 3.28
CA GLY A 88 -1.40 6.11 3.03
C GLY A 88 -0.20 7.06 2.90
N SER A 89 0.95 6.56 2.46
CA SER A 89 2.18 7.36 2.39
C SER A 89 2.10 8.50 1.37
N VAL A 90 1.53 8.26 0.19
CA VAL A 90 1.31 9.27 -0.86
C VAL A 90 0.18 10.19 -0.45
N VAL A 91 -0.97 9.61 -0.12
CA VAL A 91 -2.18 10.34 0.26
C VAL A 91 -1.92 11.34 1.39
N SER A 92 -1.27 10.90 2.49
CA SER A 92 -0.98 11.79 3.62
C SER A 92 0.00 12.91 3.29
N ARG A 93 0.88 12.73 2.30
CA ARG A 93 1.82 13.77 1.88
C ARG A 93 1.17 14.78 0.94
N LEU A 94 0.40 14.30 -0.04
CA LEU A 94 -0.36 15.18 -0.95
C LEU A 94 -1.42 15.99 -0.19
N ALA A 95 -2.10 15.37 0.76
CA ALA A 95 -3.10 16.07 1.57
C ALA A 95 -2.50 17.25 2.38
N ARG A 96 -1.21 17.18 2.75
CA ARG A 96 -0.51 18.29 3.42
C ARG A 96 -0.27 19.51 2.53
N LEU A 97 -0.42 19.38 1.21
CA LEU A 97 -0.38 20.50 0.28
C LEU A 97 -1.70 21.30 0.28
N GLY A 98 -2.74 20.81 0.98
CA GLY A 98 -4.05 21.46 1.03
C GLY A 98 -4.03 22.96 1.42
N PRO A 99 -3.19 23.43 2.38
CA PRO A 99 -3.06 24.85 2.67
C PRO A 99 -2.59 25.69 1.48
N ASP A 100 -1.70 25.15 0.63
CA ASP A 100 -1.15 25.80 -0.55
C ASP A 100 -2.04 25.59 -1.79
N LEU A 101 -2.82 24.49 -1.78
CA LEU A 101 -3.72 24.07 -2.86
C LEU A 101 -5.14 23.82 -2.30
N PRO A 102 -5.94 24.86 -2.01
CA PRO A 102 -7.23 24.73 -1.32
C PRO A 102 -8.27 23.88 -2.07
N SER A 103 -8.17 23.83 -3.39
CA SER A 103 -9.05 23.05 -4.26
C SER A 103 -8.64 21.58 -4.42
N LEU A 104 -7.48 21.17 -3.91
CA LEU A 104 -7.00 19.80 -3.95
C LEU A 104 -7.84 18.91 -3.02
N ARG A 105 -8.39 17.83 -3.58
CA ARG A 105 -9.03 16.73 -2.86
C ARG A 105 -8.23 15.46 -3.08
N VAL A 106 -7.87 14.78 -2.02
CA VAL A 106 -7.03 13.57 -2.06
C VAL A 106 -7.84 12.41 -1.51
N THR A 107 -8.04 11.38 -2.33
CA THR A 107 -8.74 10.15 -1.92
C THR A 107 -7.73 9.01 -1.84
N GLY A 108 -7.83 8.19 -0.81
CA GLY A 108 -7.12 6.91 -0.71
C GLY A 108 -8.11 5.77 -0.53
N ILE A 109 -7.98 4.70 -1.29
CA ILE A 109 -8.77 3.48 -1.11
C ILE A 109 -7.88 2.30 -0.78
N GLU A 110 -8.26 1.54 0.25
CA GLU A 110 -7.51 0.38 0.74
C GLU A 110 -8.48 -0.69 1.25
N ASN A 111 -8.22 -1.96 0.93
CA ASN A 111 -9.08 -3.07 1.32
C ASN A 111 -8.52 -3.94 2.46
N ALA A 112 -7.23 -3.86 2.76
CA ALA A 112 -6.63 -4.62 3.86
C ALA A 112 -6.83 -3.89 5.21
N PRO A 113 -7.36 -4.58 6.23
CA PRO A 113 -7.82 -3.95 7.48
C PRO A 113 -6.75 -3.15 8.21
N MET A 114 -5.56 -3.71 8.37
CA MET A 114 -4.49 -3.07 9.14
C MET A 114 -3.87 -1.89 8.40
N THR A 115 -3.64 -2.01 7.10
CA THR A 115 -3.11 -0.93 6.27
C THR A 115 -4.12 0.21 6.17
N TRP A 116 -5.40 -0.11 6.01
CA TRP A 116 -6.48 0.87 6.06
C TRP A 116 -6.51 1.63 7.39
N LEU A 117 -6.44 0.91 8.52
CA LEU A 117 -6.45 1.55 9.85
C LEU A 117 -5.26 2.50 10.04
N ILE A 118 -4.06 2.07 9.65
CA ILE A 118 -2.85 2.90 9.73
C ILE A 118 -2.98 4.13 8.82
N GLY A 119 -3.44 3.96 7.58
CA GLY A 119 -3.69 5.06 6.66
C GLY A 119 -4.75 6.04 7.20
N ARG A 120 -5.84 5.53 7.78
CA ARG A 120 -6.85 6.35 8.45
C ARG A 120 -6.28 7.21 9.57
N LEU A 121 -5.46 6.61 10.44
CA LEU A 121 -4.81 7.35 11.52
C LEU A 121 -3.86 8.44 11.02
N ARG A 122 -3.15 8.20 9.92
CA ARG A 122 -2.25 9.18 9.30
C ARG A 122 -2.97 10.37 8.66
N THR A 123 -4.19 10.15 8.19
CA THR A 123 -4.97 11.15 7.45
C THR A 123 -6.05 11.83 8.27
N LEU A 124 -6.29 11.42 9.52
CA LEU A 124 -7.34 11.93 10.40
C LEU A 124 -7.41 13.46 10.51
N ARG A 125 -6.28 14.14 10.44
CA ARG A 125 -6.17 15.60 10.61
C ARG A 125 -6.11 16.36 9.29
N GLN A 126 -6.36 15.69 8.17
CA GLN A 126 -6.30 16.29 6.83
C GLN A 126 -7.73 16.53 6.30
N PRO A 127 -8.24 17.78 6.31
CA PRO A 127 -9.64 18.06 5.95
C PRO A 127 -9.91 17.86 4.45
N ASN A 128 -8.88 17.88 3.60
CA ASN A 128 -8.97 17.66 2.16
C ASN A 128 -8.72 16.19 1.77
N CYS A 129 -8.65 15.27 2.76
CA CYS A 129 -8.42 13.85 2.53
C CYS A 129 -9.70 13.04 2.81
N ASP A 130 -10.08 12.22 1.83
CA ASP A 130 -11.11 11.20 1.96
C ASP A 130 -10.46 9.81 1.97
N TRP A 131 -10.50 9.14 3.12
CA TRP A 131 -9.89 7.82 3.30
C TRP A 131 -10.95 6.75 3.38
N ARG A 132 -11.01 5.89 2.34
CA ARG A 132 -12.08 4.92 2.14
C ARG A 132 -11.61 3.49 2.36
N TRP A 133 -12.47 2.70 2.99
CA TRP A 133 -12.41 1.25 2.96
C TRP A 133 -13.10 0.75 1.71
N GLY A 134 -12.44 -0.05 0.90
CA GLY A 134 -13.08 -0.63 -0.27
C GLY A 134 -12.12 -1.29 -1.23
N ASP A 135 -12.70 -1.88 -2.26
CA ASP A 135 -11.99 -2.47 -3.38
C ASP A 135 -11.86 -1.45 -4.52
N LEU A 136 -10.65 -1.30 -5.03
CA LEU A 136 -10.35 -0.38 -6.14
C LEU A 136 -11.17 -0.67 -7.41
N TRP A 137 -11.58 -1.92 -7.61
CA TRP A 137 -12.37 -2.32 -8.76
C TRP A 137 -13.80 -1.75 -8.78
N HIS A 138 -14.33 -1.36 -7.63
CA HIS A 138 -15.65 -0.77 -7.48
C HIS A 138 -15.63 0.77 -7.48
N VAL A 139 -14.48 1.40 -7.65
CA VAL A 139 -14.36 2.85 -7.72
C VAL A 139 -14.75 3.35 -9.11
N ASP A 140 -15.61 4.35 -9.18
CA ASP A 140 -15.91 5.11 -10.39
C ASP A 140 -14.80 6.13 -10.63
N LEU A 141 -13.93 5.86 -11.62
CA LEU A 141 -12.75 6.68 -11.94
C LEU A 141 -13.12 7.98 -12.68
N SER A 142 -14.32 8.10 -13.24
CA SER A 142 -14.76 9.31 -13.97
C SER A 142 -14.80 10.58 -13.12
N ARG A 143 -14.80 10.41 -11.79
CA ARG A 143 -14.84 11.49 -10.78
C ARG A 143 -13.49 12.09 -10.44
N PHE A 144 -12.41 11.51 -10.95
CA PHE A 144 -11.04 11.89 -10.60
C PHE A 144 -10.32 12.48 -11.80
N ASP A 145 -9.46 13.45 -11.52
CA ASP A 145 -8.64 14.11 -12.52
C ASP A 145 -7.25 13.46 -12.60
N VAL A 146 -6.79 12.87 -11.49
CA VAL A 146 -5.53 12.14 -11.43
C VAL A 146 -5.75 10.81 -10.70
N VAL A 147 -5.46 9.71 -11.38
CA VAL A 147 -5.50 8.36 -10.81
C VAL A 147 -4.08 7.85 -10.66
N TYR A 148 -3.70 7.50 -9.45
CA TYR A 148 -2.43 6.89 -9.14
C TYR A 148 -2.64 5.45 -8.65
N ALA A 149 -1.79 4.54 -9.11
CA ALA A 149 -1.74 3.17 -8.64
C ALA A 149 -0.30 2.69 -8.60
N PHE A 150 0.13 2.13 -7.47
CA PHE A 150 1.43 1.49 -7.32
C PHE A 150 1.23 0.04 -6.87
N LEU A 151 0.89 -0.79 -7.84
CA LEU A 151 0.49 -2.18 -7.64
C LEU A 151 1.51 -3.14 -8.26
N SER A 152 1.35 -4.45 -7.99
CA SER A 152 2.10 -5.47 -8.72
C SER A 152 1.73 -5.48 -10.21
N PRO A 153 2.56 -6.06 -11.11
CA PRO A 153 2.23 -6.13 -12.53
C PRO A 153 0.96 -6.92 -12.84
N SER A 154 0.56 -7.86 -11.99
CA SER A 154 -0.56 -8.77 -12.25
C SER A 154 -1.91 -8.07 -12.51
N PRO A 155 -2.38 -7.10 -11.70
CA PRO A 155 -3.65 -6.41 -11.93
C PRO A 155 -3.57 -5.29 -12.99
N MET A 156 -2.38 -4.91 -13.46
CA MET A 156 -2.20 -3.75 -14.34
C MET A 156 -2.95 -3.83 -15.67
N PRO A 157 -3.04 -4.97 -16.39
CA PRO A 157 -3.81 -5.05 -17.62
C PRO A 157 -5.31 -4.80 -17.41
N GLU A 158 -5.89 -5.37 -16.34
CA GLU A 158 -7.29 -5.17 -15.97
C GLU A 158 -7.55 -3.71 -15.54
N LEU A 159 -6.62 -3.15 -14.74
CA LEU A 159 -6.69 -1.75 -14.31
C LEU A 159 -6.60 -0.80 -15.52
N TRP A 160 -5.75 -1.09 -16.50
CA TRP A 160 -5.65 -0.28 -17.70
C TRP A 160 -6.95 -0.26 -18.49
N SER A 161 -7.64 -1.41 -18.64
CA SER A 161 -8.95 -1.45 -19.28
C SER A 161 -9.96 -0.58 -18.54
N LYS A 162 -10.01 -0.69 -17.21
CA LYS A 162 -10.89 0.14 -16.38
C LYS A 162 -10.59 1.64 -16.52
N VAL A 163 -9.31 2.03 -16.54
CA VAL A 163 -8.89 3.42 -16.74
C VAL A 163 -9.34 3.93 -18.12
N ALA A 164 -9.13 3.14 -19.19
CA ALA A 164 -9.51 3.51 -20.55
C ALA A 164 -11.02 3.67 -20.73
N ASP A 165 -11.80 2.87 -20.02
CA ASP A 165 -13.27 2.87 -20.11
C ASP A 165 -13.92 3.99 -19.28
N GLU A 166 -13.34 4.32 -18.12
CA GLU A 166 -13.99 5.20 -17.15
C GLU A 166 -13.41 6.63 -17.08
N MET A 167 -12.11 6.81 -17.35
CA MET A 167 -11.49 8.13 -17.24
C MET A 167 -11.83 9.02 -18.43
N ARG A 168 -11.95 10.32 -18.16
CA ARG A 168 -12.20 11.32 -19.21
C ARG A 168 -10.94 11.53 -20.04
N PRO A 169 -11.04 11.81 -21.35
CA PRO A 169 -9.90 12.17 -22.17
C PRO A 169 -9.15 13.39 -21.60
N GLY A 170 -7.83 13.26 -21.46
CA GLY A 170 -6.97 14.33 -20.95
C GLY A 170 -6.78 14.38 -19.44
N THR A 171 -7.31 13.36 -18.72
CA THR A 171 -7.08 13.16 -17.28
C THR A 171 -5.96 12.19 -17.01
#